data_9f04aade258a02ccf8e886bbd518de63
#
_entry.id   9f04aade258a02ccf8e886bbd518de63
#
_cell.length_a   1.000
_cell.length_b   1.000
_cell.length_c   1.000
_cell.angle_alpha   90.00
_cell.angle_beta   90.00
_cell.angle_gamma   90.00
#
_symmetry.space_group_name_H-M   'P 1'
#
loop_
_entity.id
_entity.type
_entity.pdbx_description
1 polymer ?
#
loop_
_entity_poly.entity_id
_entity_poly.type
_entity_poly.pdbx_seq_one_letter_code
_entity_poly.pdbx_strand_id
1 'polypeptide(L)'
;WLGTYWDSHMYPKPFSYKKKSQISNNLEVTWNNGKLVIDSENTNYSYGSLQKVLRNGLYSIGKERIQNMNSILVLGVAGGSVIKTLVDEFQFKRKITGVEIDEEITAIANQYFKLNEITNYTPIIADANEFVKKINEKFDLIIIDIFEDSNMPDFLFEKEFIYNIKQLLNSKGFVLF
;
A
#
# COMPACT_ATOMS: atom_id res chain seq x y z
N TRP A 1 -1.01 33.00 -27.36
CA TRP A 1 -1.57 31.74 -26.79
C TRP A 1 -0.55 30.59 -26.75
N LEU A 2 0.70 30.88 -26.42
CA LEU A 2 1.76 29.88 -26.22
C LEU A 2 2.37 29.94 -24.81
N GLY A 3 1.76 30.71 -23.89
CA GLY A 3 2.34 30.96 -22.55
C GLY A 3 2.03 29.94 -21.48
N THR A 4 1.00 29.10 -21.63
CA THR A 4 0.54 28.22 -20.54
C THR A 4 1.15 26.81 -20.56
N TYR A 5 1.78 26.41 -21.64
CA TYR A 5 2.36 25.07 -21.76
C TYR A 5 3.80 24.96 -21.24
N TRP A 6 4.52 26.08 -21.14
CA TRP A 6 5.91 26.13 -20.69
C TRP A 6 6.08 26.27 -19.18
N ASP A 7 5.11 26.88 -18.50
CA ASP A 7 5.16 27.10 -17.05
C ASP A 7 4.99 25.83 -16.22
N SER A 8 4.33 24.79 -16.76
CA SER A 8 4.07 23.55 -16.03
C SER A 8 5.26 22.58 -16.00
N HIS A 9 6.25 22.77 -16.89
CA HIS A 9 7.42 21.90 -16.99
C HIS A 9 8.66 22.45 -16.30
N MET A 10 8.75 23.76 -16.13
CA MET A 10 9.98 24.39 -15.56
C MET A 10 9.91 24.68 -14.06
N TYR A 11 8.72 24.83 -13.49
CA TYR A 11 8.52 24.95 -12.04
C TYR A 11 7.17 24.34 -11.68
N PRO A 12 7.11 23.05 -11.34
CA PRO A 12 5.89 22.52 -10.76
C PRO A 12 5.62 23.32 -9.48
N LYS A 13 4.55 24.12 -9.47
CA LYS A 13 4.08 24.73 -8.22
C LYS A 13 3.96 23.60 -7.21
N PRO A 14 4.51 23.74 -6.01
CA PRO A 14 4.37 22.71 -5.00
C PRO A 14 2.87 22.53 -4.75
N PHE A 15 2.30 21.44 -5.26
CA PHE A 15 0.96 21.05 -4.90
C PHE A 15 1.09 20.45 -3.52
N SER A 16 0.51 21.11 -2.54
CA SER A 16 0.45 20.61 -1.18
C SER A 16 -1.03 20.54 -0.80
N TYR A 17 -1.52 19.34 -0.55
CA TYR A 17 -2.82 19.10 0.03
C TYR A 17 -2.61 18.61 1.45
N LYS A 18 -3.12 19.35 2.44
CA LYS A 18 -3.01 19.01 3.86
C LYS A 18 -4.37 18.61 4.40
N LYS A 19 -4.43 17.45 5.04
CA LYS A 19 -5.62 16.96 5.74
C LYS A 19 -5.23 16.29 7.05
N LYS A 20 -6.04 16.48 8.09
CA LYS A 20 -5.91 15.75 9.34
C LYS A 20 -6.75 14.47 9.23
N SER A 21 -6.19 13.35 9.64
CA SER A 21 -6.95 12.14 9.94
C SER A 21 -7.08 11.96 11.46
N GLN A 22 -7.86 10.98 11.87
CA GLN A 22 -7.98 10.62 13.29
C GLN A 22 -6.72 9.89 13.81
N ILE A 23 -5.91 9.34 12.90
CA ILE A 23 -4.75 8.49 13.18
C ILE A 23 -3.46 9.24 12.85
N SER A 24 -3.44 9.99 11.74
CA SER A 24 -2.26 10.71 11.27
C SER A 24 -2.46 12.22 11.41
N ASN A 25 -1.60 12.88 12.18
CA ASN A 25 -1.77 14.29 12.54
C ASN A 25 -1.71 15.27 11.37
N ASN A 26 -0.92 15.01 10.34
CA ASN A 26 -0.79 15.88 9.17
C ASN A 26 -0.48 15.06 7.93
N LEU A 27 -1.51 14.67 7.17
CA LEU A 27 -1.31 14.07 5.86
C LEU A 27 -1.04 15.15 4.83
N GLU A 28 0.04 15.04 4.12
CA GLU A 28 0.41 15.96 3.04
C GLU A 28 0.64 15.18 1.75
N VAL A 29 -0.04 15.59 0.68
CA VAL A 29 0.21 15.08 -0.67
C VAL A 29 1.07 16.09 -1.39
N THR A 30 2.25 15.69 -1.81
CA THR A 30 3.23 16.56 -2.48
C THR A 30 3.78 15.93 -3.76
N TRP A 31 4.35 16.76 -4.63
CA TRP A 31 5.15 16.32 -5.75
C TRP A 31 6.61 16.18 -5.33
N ASN A 32 7.15 14.97 -5.42
CA ASN A 32 8.56 14.70 -5.20
C ASN A 32 9.16 13.98 -6.41
N ASN A 33 10.15 14.60 -7.05
CA ASN A 33 10.82 14.06 -8.25
C ASN A 33 9.86 13.57 -9.34
N GLY A 34 8.80 14.35 -9.61
CA GLY A 34 7.81 14.04 -10.66
C GLY A 34 6.81 12.94 -10.28
N LYS A 35 6.74 12.56 -9.01
CA LYS A 35 5.76 11.60 -8.47
C LYS A 35 4.98 12.25 -7.33
N LEU A 36 3.69 11.96 -7.26
CA LEU A 36 2.91 12.27 -6.07
C LEU A 36 3.31 11.34 -4.94
N VAL A 37 3.51 11.91 -3.75
CA VAL A 37 3.81 11.18 -2.52
C VAL A 37 2.84 11.60 -1.43
N ILE A 38 2.51 10.68 -0.54
CA ILE A 38 1.81 10.98 0.70
C ILE A 38 2.85 10.95 1.80
N ASP A 39 2.95 12.04 2.53
CA ASP A 39 3.81 12.19 3.70
C ASP A 39 2.95 12.56 4.92
N SER A 40 3.36 12.13 6.10
CA SER A 40 2.96 12.77 7.35
C SER A 40 4.14 13.55 7.91
N GLU A 41 3.92 14.27 8.99
CA GLU A 41 4.95 15.11 9.62
C GLU A 41 6.26 14.35 9.92
N ASN A 42 6.18 13.02 10.12
CA ASN A 42 7.31 12.17 10.50
C ASN A 42 7.51 10.94 9.57
N THR A 43 6.66 10.74 8.55
CA THR A 43 6.70 9.50 7.76
C THR A 43 6.34 9.72 6.30
N ASN A 44 7.12 9.10 5.42
CA ASN A 44 6.80 9.00 3.99
C ASN A 44 5.94 7.76 3.74
N TYR A 45 4.64 7.95 3.47
CA TYR A 45 3.66 6.88 3.23
C TYR A 45 3.69 6.29 1.81
N SER A 46 4.46 6.88 0.90
CA SER A 46 4.52 6.38 -0.47
C SER A 46 5.85 6.70 -1.14
N TYR A 47 6.39 5.73 -1.85
CA TYR A 47 7.58 5.87 -2.69
C TYR A 47 8.92 6.13 -1.97
N GLY A 48 9.17 5.47 -0.84
CA GLY A 48 10.46 5.52 -0.12
C GLY A 48 11.36 4.30 -0.35
N SER A 49 12.37 4.17 0.52
CA SER A 49 13.27 3.02 0.58
C SER A 49 12.52 1.71 0.85
N LEU A 50 11.44 1.73 1.64
CA LEU A 50 10.59 0.58 1.96
C LEU A 50 9.90 0.01 0.72
N GLN A 51 9.36 0.86 -0.16
CA GLN A 51 8.82 0.39 -1.44
C GLN A 51 9.85 -0.40 -2.25
N LYS A 52 11.12 0.03 -2.24
CA LYS A 52 12.19 -0.70 -2.94
C LYS A 52 12.44 -2.06 -2.31
N VAL A 53 12.37 -2.17 -0.98
CA VAL A 53 12.53 -3.45 -0.26
C VAL A 53 11.41 -4.41 -0.64
N LEU A 54 10.17 -4.00 -0.51
CA LEU A 54 9.00 -4.82 -0.87
C LEU A 54 9.01 -5.18 -2.37
N ARG A 55 9.33 -4.24 -3.24
CA ARG A 55 9.48 -4.49 -4.68
C ARG A 55 10.55 -5.54 -4.97
N ASN A 56 11.72 -5.47 -4.31
CA ASN A 56 12.77 -6.48 -4.45
C ASN A 56 12.33 -7.84 -3.89
N GLY A 57 11.59 -7.86 -2.78
CA GLY A 57 10.97 -9.07 -2.23
C GLY A 57 10.03 -9.72 -3.23
N LEU A 58 9.17 -8.95 -3.91
CA LEU A 58 8.29 -9.44 -4.96
C LEU A 58 9.08 -10.02 -6.14
N TYR A 59 10.14 -9.36 -6.59
CA TYR A 59 11.01 -9.90 -7.64
C TYR A 59 11.71 -11.20 -7.21
N SER A 60 12.06 -11.34 -5.93
CA SER A 60 12.66 -12.57 -5.39
C SER A 60 11.67 -13.75 -5.38
N ILE A 61 10.38 -13.48 -5.15
CA ILE A 61 9.32 -14.50 -5.32
C ILE A 61 9.21 -14.93 -6.78
N GLY A 62 9.35 -13.98 -7.70
CA GLY A 62 9.34 -14.19 -9.14
C GLY A 62 8.03 -13.82 -9.81
N LYS A 63 8.14 -13.09 -10.93
CA LYS A 63 7.01 -12.52 -11.66
C LYS A 63 5.99 -13.57 -12.08
N GLU A 64 6.44 -14.64 -12.72
CA GLU A 64 5.58 -15.73 -13.20
C GLU A 64 4.82 -16.40 -12.05
N ARG A 65 5.49 -16.61 -10.91
CA ARG A 65 4.85 -17.20 -9.73
C ARG A 65 3.74 -16.31 -9.18
N ILE A 66 4.00 -15.00 -9.07
CA ILE A 66 2.99 -14.02 -8.62
C ILE A 66 1.82 -13.99 -9.60
N GLN A 67 2.05 -13.98 -10.91
CA GLN A 67 0.99 -13.99 -11.91
C GLN A 67 0.07 -15.23 -11.82
N ASN A 68 0.59 -16.34 -11.35
CA ASN A 68 -0.16 -17.60 -11.17
C ASN A 68 -0.88 -17.69 -9.82
N MET A 69 -0.69 -16.77 -8.90
CA MET A 69 -1.43 -16.70 -7.63
C MET A 69 -2.90 -16.35 -7.88
N ASN A 70 -3.78 -16.76 -6.97
CA ASN A 70 -5.23 -16.46 -7.04
C ASN A 70 -5.62 -15.25 -6.21
N SER A 71 -4.96 -15.04 -5.07
CA SER A 71 -5.32 -13.96 -4.15
C SER A 71 -4.10 -13.45 -3.38
N ILE A 72 -4.07 -12.13 -3.21
CA ILE A 72 -3.04 -11.41 -2.46
C ILE A 72 -3.73 -10.55 -1.41
N LEU A 73 -3.23 -10.60 -0.17
CA LEU A 73 -3.61 -9.71 0.93
C LEU A 73 -2.48 -8.71 1.15
N VAL A 74 -2.83 -7.43 1.26
CA VAL A 74 -1.92 -6.35 1.64
C VAL A 74 -2.43 -5.72 2.92
N LEU A 75 -1.64 -5.80 3.97
CA LEU A 75 -1.91 -5.17 5.27
C LEU A 75 -1.05 -3.91 5.37
N GLY A 76 -1.70 -2.75 5.44
CA GLY A 76 -1.10 -1.43 5.25
C GLY A 76 -1.02 -1.08 3.76
N VAL A 77 -1.93 -0.23 3.29
CA VAL A 77 -2.03 0.14 1.87
C VAL A 77 -1.40 1.50 1.60
N ALA A 78 -1.60 2.43 2.50
CA ALA A 78 -1.16 3.83 2.37
C ALA A 78 -1.51 4.42 0.99
N GLY A 79 -0.54 4.97 0.26
CA GLY A 79 -0.74 5.49 -1.10
C GLY A 79 -0.89 4.44 -2.20
N GLY A 80 -0.88 3.15 -1.85
CA GLY A 80 -1.10 2.04 -2.78
C GLY A 80 0.09 1.70 -3.67
N SER A 81 1.31 2.07 -3.27
CA SER A 81 2.52 1.79 -4.05
C SER A 81 2.72 0.30 -4.34
N VAL A 82 2.45 -0.55 -3.34
CA VAL A 82 2.54 -2.02 -3.47
C VAL A 82 1.44 -2.54 -4.41
N ILE A 83 0.21 -2.03 -4.28
CA ILE A 83 -0.91 -2.40 -5.17
C ILE A 83 -0.55 -2.07 -6.63
N LYS A 84 -0.06 -0.86 -6.89
CA LYS A 84 0.38 -0.45 -8.23
C LYS A 84 1.53 -1.29 -8.75
N THR A 85 2.52 -1.60 -7.92
CA THR A 85 3.62 -2.50 -8.29
C THR A 85 3.07 -3.85 -8.74
N LEU A 86 2.14 -4.46 -7.99
CA LEU A 86 1.52 -5.74 -8.36
C LEU A 86 0.78 -5.65 -9.70
N VAL A 87 0.01 -4.59 -9.93
CA VAL A 87 -0.79 -4.44 -11.15
C VAL A 87 0.06 -4.02 -12.34
N ASP A 88 0.88 -2.99 -12.22
CA ASP A 88 1.60 -2.37 -13.33
C ASP A 88 2.86 -3.14 -13.73
N GLU A 89 3.68 -3.57 -12.74
CA GLU A 89 4.95 -4.24 -13.01
C GLU A 89 4.80 -5.76 -13.10
N PHE A 90 4.05 -6.36 -12.15
CA PHE A 90 3.83 -7.80 -12.12
C PHE A 90 2.68 -8.27 -12.99
N GLN A 91 1.82 -7.34 -13.47
CA GLN A 91 0.65 -7.66 -14.30
C GLN A 91 -0.31 -8.63 -13.60
N PHE A 92 -0.43 -8.51 -12.29
CA PHE A 92 -1.32 -9.34 -11.50
C PHE A 92 -2.77 -8.94 -11.76
N LYS A 93 -3.59 -9.90 -12.17
CA LYS A 93 -4.97 -9.65 -12.64
C LYS A 93 -6.04 -10.29 -11.75
N ARG A 94 -5.63 -11.03 -10.72
CA ARG A 94 -6.56 -11.70 -9.81
C ARG A 94 -6.74 -10.88 -8.54
N LYS A 95 -7.47 -11.38 -7.58
CA LYS A 95 -7.95 -10.65 -6.40
C LYS A 95 -6.81 -10.09 -5.55
N ILE A 96 -6.87 -8.79 -5.28
CA ILE A 96 -6.07 -8.10 -4.28
C ILE A 96 -7.02 -7.55 -3.22
N THR A 97 -6.82 -7.93 -1.96
CA THR A 97 -7.50 -7.35 -0.80
C THR A 97 -6.50 -6.47 -0.08
N GLY A 98 -6.81 -5.20 0.11
CA GLY A 98 -5.97 -4.27 0.86
C GLY A 98 -6.67 -3.78 2.11
N VAL A 99 -6.02 -3.89 3.24
CA VAL A 99 -6.52 -3.44 4.55
C VAL A 99 -5.76 -2.19 4.96
N GLU A 100 -6.50 -1.13 5.22
CA GLU A 100 -5.99 0.16 5.68
C GLU A 100 -6.84 0.63 6.85
N ILE A 101 -6.19 1.11 7.90
CA ILE A 101 -6.90 1.55 9.10
C ILE A 101 -7.44 2.98 8.93
N ASP A 102 -6.77 3.80 8.13
CA ASP A 102 -7.09 5.22 7.96
C ASP A 102 -7.95 5.45 6.71
N GLU A 103 -9.23 5.77 6.94
CA GLU A 103 -10.19 6.07 5.88
C GLU A 103 -9.76 7.30 5.05
N GLU A 104 -9.12 8.29 5.67
CA GLU A 104 -8.64 9.49 4.99
C GLU A 104 -7.48 9.18 4.04
N ILE A 105 -6.56 8.30 4.45
CA ILE A 105 -5.49 7.82 3.58
C ILE A 105 -6.10 7.07 2.38
N THR A 106 -7.10 6.23 2.61
CA THR A 106 -7.81 5.53 1.53
C THR A 106 -8.50 6.51 0.57
N ALA A 107 -9.14 7.55 1.08
CA ALA A 107 -9.76 8.59 0.25
C ALA A 107 -8.72 9.34 -0.60
N ILE A 108 -7.58 9.70 -0.02
CA ILE A 108 -6.45 10.31 -0.71
C ILE A 108 -5.89 9.36 -1.78
N ALA A 109 -5.71 8.08 -1.45
CA ALA A 109 -5.22 7.07 -2.38
C ALA A 109 -6.15 6.90 -3.59
N ASN A 110 -7.45 6.94 -3.38
CA ASN A 110 -8.44 6.90 -4.46
C ASN A 110 -8.41 8.17 -5.31
N GLN A 111 -8.35 9.34 -4.69
CA GLN A 111 -8.43 10.63 -5.40
C GLN A 111 -7.17 10.91 -6.21
N TYR A 112 -5.99 10.72 -5.62
CA TYR A 112 -4.72 11.15 -6.21
C TYR A 112 -3.94 10.02 -6.86
N PHE A 113 -4.08 8.79 -6.36
CA PHE A 113 -3.36 7.64 -6.87
C PHE A 113 -4.23 6.67 -7.67
N LYS A 114 -5.53 6.98 -7.82
CA LYS A 114 -6.46 6.24 -8.67
C LYS A 114 -6.61 4.76 -8.30
N LEU A 115 -6.53 4.43 -7.01
CA LEU A 115 -6.68 3.04 -6.57
C LEU A 115 -8.09 2.50 -6.83
N ASN A 116 -9.11 3.36 -6.80
CA ASN A 116 -10.49 3.01 -7.14
C ASN A 116 -10.70 2.64 -8.62
N GLU A 117 -9.74 2.93 -9.50
CA GLU A 117 -9.79 2.54 -10.91
C GLU A 117 -9.23 1.11 -11.13
N ILE A 118 -8.58 0.51 -10.12
CA ILE A 118 -8.02 -0.84 -10.18
C ILE A 118 -9.13 -1.86 -9.92
N THR A 119 -9.60 -2.51 -10.97
CA THR A 119 -10.81 -3.35 -10.93
C THR A 119 -10.69 -4.64 -10.13
N ASN A 120 -9.47 -5.14 -9.94
CA ASN A 120 -9.19 -6.36 -9.16
C ASN A 120 -8.73 -6.08 -7.73
N TYR A 121 -8.79 -4.82 -7.27
CA TYR A 121 -8.46 -4.39 -5.92
C TYR A 121 -9.71 -4.10 -5.11
N THR A 122 -9.74 -4.62 -3.88
CA THR A 122 -10.82 -4.39 -2.90
C THR A 122 -10.24 -3.75 -1.65
N PRO A 123 -10.52 -2.47 -1.37
CA PRO A 123 -10.13 -1.82 -0.12
C PRO A 123 -11.03 -2.26 1.04
N ILE A 124 -10.45 -2.42 2.21
CA ILE A 124 -11.13 -2.68 3.49
C ILE A 124 -10.58 -1.70 4.52
N ILE A 125 -11.46 -0.91 5.12
CA ILE A 125 -11.12 -0.02 6.23
C ILE A 125 -11.23 -0.81 7.51
N ALA A 126 -10.10 -1.20 8.09
CA ALA A 126 -10.05 -1.96 9.34
C ALA A 126 -8.66 -1.90 9.96
N ASP A 127 -8.60 -2.11 11.28
CA ASP A 127 -7.37 -2.48 11.96
C ASP A 127 -6.90 -3.86 11.49
N ALA A 128 -5.63 -3.97 11.07
CA ALA A 128 -5.09 -5.19 10.49
C ALA A 128 -5.04 -6.37 11.48
N ASN A 129 -4.72 -6.09 12.77
CA ASN A 129 -4.69 -7.11 13.81
C ASN A 129 -6.07 -7.71 14.06
N GLU A 130 -7.10 -6.84 14.09
CA GLU A 130 -8.49 -7.28 14.23
C GLU A 130 -9.02 -7.97 12.97
N PHE A 131 -8.61 -7.52 11.81
CA PHE A 131 -9.01 -8.11 10.54
C PHE A 131 -8.55 -9.56 10.40
N VAL A 132 -7.26 -9.84 10.69
CA VAL A 132 -6.69 -11.19 10.53
C VAL A 132 -7.27 -12.21 11.52
N LYS A 133 -7.88 -11.75 12.63
CA LYS A 133 -8.59 -12.62 13.59
C LYS A 133 -9.96 -13.06 13.11
N LYS A 134 -10.58 -12.27 12.24
CA LYS A 134 -12.01 -12.45 11.87
C LYS A 134 -12.20 -13.08 10.49
N ILE A 135 -11.22 -12.96 9.60
CA ILE A 135 -11.34 -13.48 8.25
C ILE A 135 -10.94 -14.96 8.18
N ASN A 136 -11.64 -15.74 7.32
CA ASN A 136 -11.34 -17.14 7.06
C ASN A 136 -10.86 -17.39 5.63
N GLU A 137 -10.67 -16.34 4.83
CA GLU A 137 -10.16 -16.46 3.46
C GLU A 137 -8.67 -16.81 3.45
N LYS A 138 -8.24 -17.61 2.48
CA LYS A 138 -6.83 -17.97 2.29
C LYS A 138 -6.21 -17.16 1.16
N PHE A 139 -4.91 -16.85 1.31
CA PHE A 139 -4.16 -16.06 0.35
C PHE A 139 -2.88 -16.79 -0.09
N ASP A 140 -2.48 -16.56 -1.33
CA ASP A 140 -1.22 -17.09 -1.87
C ASP A 140 -0.02 -16.22 -1.50
N LEU A 141 -0.28 -14.92 -1.24
CA LEU A 141 0.70 -13.97 -0.77
C LEU A 141 0.05 -13.03 0.25
N ILE A 142 0.71 -12.83 1.37
CA ILE A 142 0.37 -11.80 2.36
C ILE A 142 1.54 -10.83 2.43
N ILE A 143 1.29 -9.56 2.16
CA ILE A 143 2.28 -8.48 2.26
C ILE A 143 1.92 -7.65 3.48
N ILE A 144 2.89 -7.45 4.37
CA ILE A 144 2.73 -6.68 5.60
C ILE A 144 3.60 -5.43 5.49
N ASP A 145 2.95 -4.27 5.36
CA ASP A 145 3.57 -2.94 5.19
C ASP A 145 2.96 -1.96 6.18
N ILE A 146 2.98 -2.32 7.47
CA ILE A 146 2.36 -1.55 8.55
C ILE A 146 3.42 -0.81 9.33
N PHE A 147 3.29 0.51 9.38
CA PHE A 147 4.14 1.40 10.16
C PHE A 147 3.28 2.43 10.91
N GLU A 148 3.66 2.71 12.14
CA GLU A 148 3.22 3.87 12.93
C GLU A 148 4.39 4.85 12.97
N ASP A 149 4.27 5.96 12.24
CA ASP A 149 5.41 6.83 11.92
C ASP A 149 6.56 6.04 11.28
N SER A 150 7.72 5.93 11.93
CA SER A 150 8.88 5.18 11.44
C SER A 150 9.04 3.81 12.09
N ASN A 151 8.13 3.40 12.96
CA ASN A 151 8.25 2.18 13.75
C ASN A 151 7.23 1.13 13.30
N MET A 152 7.62 -0.11 13.35
CA MET A 152 6.71 -1.24 13.21
C MET A 152 5.99 -1.47 14.53
N PRO A 153 4.65 -1.56 14.57
CA PRO A 153 3.90 -1.85 15.77
C PRO A 153 4.27 -3.20 16.39
N ASP A 154 4.33 -3.26 17.73
CA ASP A 154 4.75 -4.45 18.46
C ASP A 154 3.90 -5.69 18.17
N PHE A 155 2.59 -5.51 17.90
CA PHE A 155 1.69 -6.63 17.63
C PHE A 155 2.10 -7.48 16.42
N LEU A 156 2.84 -6.91 15.46
CA LEU A 156 3.35 -7.63 14.28
C LEU A 156 4.29 -8.79 14.66
N PHE A 157 4.94 -8.68 15.82
CA PHE A 157 5.88 -9.66 16.34
C PHE A 157 5.25 -10.60 17.37
N GLU A 158 3.98 -10.41 17.71
CA GLU A 158 3.26 -11.24 18.66
C GLU A 158 2.92 -12.62 18.07
N LYS A 159 3.02 -13.65 18.89
CA LYS A 159 2.73 -15.04 18.48
C LYS A 159 1.33 -15.21 17.91
N GLU A 160 0.34 -14.48 18.47
CA GLU A 160 -1.05 -14.54 18.02
C GLU A 160 -1.19 -14.01 16.60
N PHE A 161 -0.61 -12.83 16.31
CA PHE A 161 -0.66 -12.25 14.97
C PHE A 161 0.02 -13.17 13.94
N ILE A 162 1.24 -13.65 14.24
CA ILE A 162 1.99 -14.57 13.37
C ILE A 162 1.21 -15.86 13.13
N TYR A 163 0.55 -16.40 14.16
CA TYR A 163 -0.30 -17.58 14.04
C TYR A 163 -1.48 -17.30 13.09
N ASN A 164 -2.17 -16.17 13.26
CA ASN A 164 -3.30 -15.80 12.41
C ASN A 164 -2.85 -15.61 10.94
N ILE A 165 -1.74 -14.93 10.69
CA ILE A 165 -1.15 -14.81 9.35
C ILE A 165 -0.89 -16.20 8.74
N LYS A 166 -0.29 -17.11 9.49
CA LYS A 166 -0.06 -18.48 9.04
C LYS A 166 -1.35 -19.22 8.71
N GLN A 167 -2.42 -19.03 9.49
CA GLN A 167 -3.73 -19.62 9.20
C GLN A 167 -4.36 -19.08 7.91
N LEU A 168 -4.05 -17.84 7.52
CA LEU A 168 -4.56 -17.23 6.29
C LEU A 168 -3.74 -17.57 5.04
N LEU A 169 -2.62 -18.29 5.16
CA LEU A 169 -1.83 -18.70 4.01
C LEU A 169 -2.35 -20.01 3.40
N ASN A 170 -2.32 -20.07 2.08
CA ASN A 170 -2.38 -21.32 1.33
C ASN A 170 -1.11 -22.14 1.58
N SER A 171 -1.16 -23.46 1.33
CA SER A 171 -0.09 -24.41 1.65
C SER A 171 1.29 -24.08 1.01
N LYS A 172 1.30 -23.32 -0.07
CA LYS A 172 2.51 -22.84 -0.78
C LYS A 172 2.59 -21.32 -0.82
N GLY A 173 1.87 -20.66 0.09
CA GLY A 173 1.81 -19.20 0.15
C GLY A 173 3.08 -18.59 0.73
N PHE A 174 3.24 -17.30 0.49
CA PHE A 174 4.36 -16.48 0.95
C PHE A 174 3.89 -15.38 1.87
N VAL A 175 4.74 -15.02 2.82
CA VAL A 175 4.65 -13.75 3.54
C VAL A 175 5.82 -12.89 3.10
N LEU A 176 5.53 -11.66 2.74
CA LEU A 176 6.51 -10.61 2.50
C LEU A 176 6.33 -9.56 3.61
N PHE A 177 7.43 -9.36 4.36
CA PHE A 177 7.41 -8.55 5.58
C PHE A 177 8.62 -7.62 5.58
#